data_d6f6a69eafc42b431f09db25917ec554
#
_entry.id   d6f6a69eafc42b431f09db25917ec554
#
_cell.length_a   1.000
_cell.length_b   1.000
_cell.length_c   1.000
_cell.angle_alpha   90.00
_cell.angle_beta   90.00
_cell.angle_gamma   90.00
#
_symmetry.space_group_name_H-M   'P 1'
#
loop_
_entity.id
_entity.type
_entity.pdbx_description
1 polymer ?
#
loop_
_entity_poly.entity_id
_entity_poly.type
_entity_poly.pdbx_seq_one_letter_code
_entity_poly.pdbx_strand_id
1 'polypeptide(L)'
;MAPSKRTYRLLLATLCCLSLWGCRHDEPATSHIIVEGWIEAGEHPMVMIHRSCPYSQIDTAYNSIEDLVEDYLIPFGKVTVSDGDTTVVLTGRINHDYMPPYTYSSVYIKGEEGKTYYLTAQYGDFYATARTTIPPRTAFDSIRTGQQPDNRLSITGYLNRAPARTHYLVFAKYRDRKQYLLCPLGVITTPDSVSDMQINIYNPAPKDEEKSFDKAFFPCSDSTGIYVKLATINDEDYAFWDSFSALSLTSGILFIPIRQNITSNIQGGIGYWCGMGSTEHYVPLSHPGTYTYPPKK
;
A
#
# COMPACT_ATOMS: atom_id res chain seq x y z
N MET A 1 -67.94 -22.61 2.80
CA MET A 1 -67.22 -23.83 3.23
C MET A 1 -65.82 -23.43 3.73
N ALA A 2 -65.61 -23.45 5.05
CA ALA A 2 -64.31 -23.08 5.60
C ALA A 2 -63.33 -24.26 5.45
N PRO A 3 -62.04 -24.02 5.05
CA PRO A 3 -61.06 -25.06 4.88
C PRO A 3 -60.75 -25.73 6.23
N SER A 4 -60.63 -27.07 6.21
CA SER A 4 -60.41 -27.84 7.42
C SER A 4 -59.03 -27.54 8.03
N LYS A 5 -58.91 -27.65 9.36
CA LYS A 5 -57.64 -27.45 10.08
C LYS A 5 -56.48 -28.30 9.52
N ARG A 6 -56.77 -29.36 8.79
CA ARG A 6 -55.79 -30.24 8.13
C ARG A 6 -55.23 -29.61 6.85
N THR A 7 -56.05 -28.91 6.07
CA THR A 7 -55.61 -28.19 4.87
C THR A 7 -54.77 -26.97 5.22
N TYR A 8 -55.01 -26.30 6.35
CA TYR A 8 -54.16 -25.20 6.81
C TYR A 8 -52.76 -25.65 7.26
N ARG A 9 -52.70 -26.82 7.92
CA ARG A 9 -51.41 -27.41 8.34
C ARG A 9 -50.57 -27.88 7.16
N LEU A 10 -51.17 -28.39 6.10
CA LEU A 10 -50.50 -28.80 4.88
C LEU A 10 -50.00 -27.58 4.10
N LEU A 11 -50.77 -26.50 4.00
CA LEU A 11 -50.38 -25.23 3.39
C LEU A 11 -49.20 -24.55 4.13
N LEU A 12 -49.24 -24.58 5.48
CA LEU A 12 -48.15 -24.02 6.29
C LEU A 12 -46.84 -24.85 6.13
N ALA A 13 -46.94 -26.18 6.05
CA ALA A 13 -45.81 -27.07 5.86
C ALA A 13 -45.16 -26.90 4.46
N THR A 14 -45.99 -26.72 3.40
CA THR A 14 -45.48 -26.43 2.05
C THR A 14 -44.84 -25.03 1.95
N LEU A 15 -45.39 -24.05 2.64
CA LEU A 15 -44.80 -22.69 2.69
C LEU A 15 -43.46 -22.66 3.44
N CYS A 16 -43.33 -23.45 4.55
CA CYS A 16 -42.05 -23.65 5.25
C CYS A 16 -41.01 -24.39 4.40
N CYS A 17 -41.40 -25.37 3.60
CA CYS A 17 -40.47 -26.09 2.72
C CYS A 17 -40.00 -25.23 1.54
N LEU A 18 -40.83 -24.32 1.06
CA LEU A 18 -40.43 -23.37 0.00
C LEU A 18 -39.49 -22.26 0.50
N SER A 19 -39.54 -21.91 1.77
CA SER A 19 -38.60 -20.93 2.36
C SER A 19 -37.24 -21.54 2.70
N LEU A 20 -37.08 -22.86 2.70
CA LEU A 20 -35.80 -23.54 2.91
C LEU A 20 -35.01 -23.76 1.61
N TRP A 21 -35.58 -23.49 0.45
CA TRP A 21 -34.87 -23.46 -0.84
C TRP A 21 -34.43 -22.06 -1.20
N GLY A 22 -33.98 -21.30 -0.22
CA GLY A 22 -33.14 -20.13 -0.46
C GLY A 22 -31.83 -20.68 -1.02
N CYS A 23 -31.71 -20.68 -2.36
CA CYS A 23 -30.43 -20.89 -3.02
C CYS A 23 -29.43 -19.90 -2.41
N ARG A 24 -28.46 -20.40 -1.63
CA ARG A 24 -27.18 -19.74 -1.53
C ARG A 24 -26.64 -19.79 -2.97
N HIS A 25 -26.86 -18.74 -3.73
CA HIS A 25 -26.00 -18.43 -4.83
C HIS A 25 -24.67 -18.03 -4.19
N ASP A 26 -23.83 -19.03 -3.92
CA ASP A 26 -22.39 -18.79 -3.88
C ASP A 26 -22.04 -18.46 -5.34
N GLU A 27 -22.10 -17.17 -5.69
CA GLU A 27 -21.45 -16.72 -6.92
C GLU A 27 -20.00 -17.22 -6.84
N PRO A 28 -19.52 -17.91 -7.88
CA PRO A 28 -18.13 -18.35 -7.89
C PRO A 28 -17.30 -17.08 -7.71
N ALA A 29 -16.54 -17.03 -6.63
CA ALA A 29 -15.72 -15.87 -6.30
C ALA A 29 -14.82 -15.59 -7.51
N THR A 30 -15.13 -14.53 -8.24
CA THR A 30 -14.37 -14.13 -9.43
C THR A 30 -12.96 -13.81 -8.96
N SER A 31 -12.00 -14.64 -9.35
CA SER A 31 -10.60 -14.39 -9.06
C SER A 31 -10.14 -13.19 -9.87
N HIS A 32 -9.51 -12.23 -9.23
CA HIS A 32 -8.93 -11.05 -9.87
C HIS A 32 -7.40 -11.13 -9.78
N ILE A 33 -6.72 -10.54 -10.76
CA ILE A 33 -5.30 -10.23 -10.61
C ILE A 33 -5.17 -9.00 -9.72
N ILE A 34 -4.31 -9.09 -8.72
CA ILE A 34 -3.93 -7.97 -7.86
C ILE A 34 -2.55 -7.51 -8.31
N VAL A 35 -2.39 -6.21 -8.47
CA VAL A 35 -1.15 -5.58 -8.90
C VAL A 35 -0.75 -4.53 -7.86
N GLU A 36 0.43 -4.69 -7.30
CA GLU A 36 1.06 -3.72 -6.42
C GLU A 36 2.35 -3.26 -7.06
N GLY A 37 2.41 -2.01 -7.50
CA GLY A 37 3.58 -1.56 -8.22
C GLY A 37 3.85 -0.07 -8.05
N TRP A 38 5.15 0.26 -8.13
CA TRP A 38 5.60 1.64 -8.11
C TRP A 38 6.86 1.85 -8.95
N ILE A 39 7.05 3.09 -9.35
CA ILE A 39 8.28 3.57 -9.97
C ILE A 39 8.64 4.92 -9.35
N GLU A 40 9.85 5.03 -8.80
CA GLU A 40 10.33 6.25 -8.17
C GLU A 40 11.31 6.99 -9.10
N ALA A 41 11.35 8.31 -8.98
CA ALA A 41 12.31 9.10 -9.72
C ALA A 41 13.76 8.68 -9.39
N GLY A 42 14.51 8.28 -10.41
CA GLY A 42 15.88 7.77 -10.29
C GLY A 42 16.01 6.29 -9.96
N GLU A 43 14.92 5.58 -9.68
CA GLU A 43 14.90 4.17 -9.29
C GLU A 43 14.27 3.28 -10.36
N HIS A 44 14.45 1.99 -10.22
CA HIS A 44 13.87 0.97 -11.09
C HIS A 44 12.44 0.63 -10.65
N PRO A 45 11.55 0.24 -11.59
CA PRO A 45 10.21 -0.19 -11.23
C PRO A 45 10.23 -1.44 -10.37
N MET A 46 9.28 -1.51 -9.45
CA MET A 46 9.00 -2.67 -8.61
C MET A 46 7.53 -3.04 -8.74
N VAL A 47 7.24 -4.29 -9.08
CA VAL A 47 5.87 -4.78 -9.26
C VAL A 47 5.73 -6.14 -8.59
N MET A 48 4.64 -6.35 -7.88
CA MET A 48 4.19 -7.63 -7.37
C MET A 48 2.84 -7.93 -7.99
N ILE A 49 2.62 -9.16 -8.42
CA ILE A 49 1.33 -9.62 -8.92
C ILE A 49 0.94 -10.92 -8.25
N HIS A 50 -0.32 -11.02 -7.85
CA HIS A 50 -0.88 -12.21 -7.27
C HIS A 50 -2.38 -12.33 -7.59
N ARG A 51 -2.99 -13.47 -7.27
CA ARG A 51 -4.45 -13.66 -7.41
C ARG A 51 -5.16 -13.20 -6.15
N SER A 52 -6.38 -12.71 -6.28
CA SER A 52 -7.22 -12.44 -5.11
C SER A 52 -7.60 -13.74 -4.40
N CYS A 53 -7.52 -13.73 -3.07
CA CYS A 53 -7.97 -14.84 -2.24
C CYS A 53 -9.44 -14.62 -1.84
N PRO A 54 -10.35 -15.60 -2.05
CA PRO A 54 -11.71 -15.53 -1.55
C PRO A 54 -11.73 -15.56 -0.01
N TYR A 55 -12.53 -14.68 0.60
CA TYR A 55 -12.66 -14.60 2.06
C TYR A 55 -12.99 -15.94 2.73
N SER A 56 -13.81 -16.77 2.06
CA SER A 56 -14.21 -18.08 2.56
C SER A 56 -13.06 -19.09 2.73
N GLN A 57 -11.90 -18.82 2.15
CA GLN A 57 -10.74 -19.71 2.20
C GLN A 57 -9.72 -19.34 3.28
N ILE A 58 -9.80 -18.13 3.83
CA ILE A 58 -8.83 -17.66 4.84
C ILE A 58 -8.99 -18.41 6.17
N ASP A 59 -10.21 -18.66 6.60
CA ASP A 59 -10.48 -19.20 7.95
C ASP A 59 -10.30 -20.74 8.08
N THR A 60 -10.17 -21.47 6.98
CA THR A 60 -10.30 -22.93 7.02
C THR A 60 -9.19 -23.73 6.36
N ALA A 61 -8.39 -23.15 5.52
CA ALA A 61 -7.45 -23.88 4.66
C ALA A 61 -5.97 -23.67 4.97
N TYR A 62 -5.60 -22.59 5.66
CA TYR A 62 -4.21 -22.20 5.82
C TYR A 62 -3.78 -22.11 7.28
N ASN A 63 -2.59 -22.62 7.59
CA ASN A 63 -2.01 -22.59 8.94
C ASN A 63 -1.27 -21.26 9.22
N SER A 64 -0.89 -20.55 8.16
CA SER A 64 -0.18 -19.27 8.25
C SER A 64 -0.53 -18.34 7.09
N ILE A 65 -0.22 -17.05 7.23
CA ILE A 65 -0.36 -16.07 6.14
C ILE A 65 0.63 -16.39 5.03
N GLU A 66 1.81 -16.89 5.35
CA GLU A 66 2.84 -17.28 4.41
C GLU A 66 2.36 -18.40 3.47
N ASP A 67 1.73 -19.45 4.00
CA ASP A 67 1.17 -20.55 3.21
C ASP A 67 0.07 -20.04 2.27
N LEU A 68 -0.81 -19.17 2.78
CA LEU A 68 -1.85 -18.52 1.98
C LEU A 68 -1.24 -17.69 0.83
N VAL A 69 -0.19 -16.93 1.10
CA VAL A 69 0.47 -16.07 0.11
C VAL A 69 1.08 -16.90 -1.01
N GLU A 70 1.74 -18.02 -0.69
CA GLU A 70 2.38 -18.89 -1.69
C GLU A 70 1.40 -19.44 -2.72
N ASP A 71 0.21 -19.84 -2.32
CA ASP A 71 -0.81 -20.40 -3.22
C ASP A 71 -1.39 -19.37 -4.21
N TYR A 72 -1.31 -18.09 -3.88
CA TYR A 72 -1.84 -17.01 -4.70
C TYR A 72 -0.78 -16.23 -5.48
N LEU A 73 0.50 -16.53 -5.30
CA LEU A 73 1.59 -15.95 -6.09
C LEU A 73 1.42 -16.20 -7.58
N ILE A 74 1.86 -15.26 -8.38
CA ILE A 74 2.01 -15.40 -9.83
C ILE A 74 3.50 -15.30 -10.19
N PRO A 75 4.26 -16.42 -10.15
CA PRO A 75 5.71 -16.37 -10.36
C PRO A 75 6.13 -16.25 -11.84
N PHE A 76 5.24 -16.51 -12.79
CA PHE A 76 5.55 -16.56 -14.23
C PHE A 76 4.65 -15.65 -15.06
N GLY A 77 4.19 -14.56 -14.50
CA GLY A 77 3.45 -13.55 -15.25
C GLY A 77 4.36 -12.77 -16.20
N LYS A 78 3.81 -12.30 -17.32
CA LYS A 78 4.48 -11.35 -18.20
C LYS A 78 4.15 -9.93 -17.71
N VAL A 79 5.13 -9.26 -17.13
CA VAL A 79 5.00 -7.87 -16.66
C VAL A 79 5.88 -6.98 -17.52
N THR A 80 5.32 -5.90 -18.04
CA THR A 80 6.06 -4.91 -18.84
C THR A 80 5.84 -3.50 -18.32
N VAL A 81 6.85 -2.66 -18.43
CA VAL A 81 6.77 -1.23 -18.17
C VAL A 81 7.27 -0.48 -19.41
N SER A 82 6.53 0.54 -19.83
CA SER A 82 6.90 1.40 -20.95
C SER A 82 6.90 2.85 -20.52
N ASP A 83 7.82 3.64 -21.04
CA ASP A 83 7.86 5.10 -20.90
C ASP A 83 7.29 5.85 -22.12
N GLY A 84 6.63 5.11 -23.01
CA GLY A 84 6.08 5.60 -24.27
C GLY A 84 6.99 5.36 -25.48
N ASP A 85 8.30 5.43 -25.28
CA ASP A 85 9.31 5.21 -26.35
C ASP A 85 9.86 3.77 -26.31
N THR A 86 10.11 3.28 -25.10
CA THR A 86 10.70 1.97 -24.86
C THR A 86 9.79 1.13 -23.99
N THR A 87 9.64 -0.16 -24.32
CA THR A 87 8.95 -1.14 -23.48
C THR A 87 9.93 -2.19 -23.00
N VAL A 88 9.96 -2.40 -21.69
CA VAL A 88 10.86 -3.33 -21.01
C VAL A 88 10.05 -4.43 -20.32
N VAL A 89 10.46 -5.69 -20.53
CA VAL A 89 9.92 -6.81 -19.76
C VAL A 89 10.62 -6.89 -18.41
N LEU A 90 9.84 -6.93 -17.34
CA LEU A 90 10.37 -7.09 -15.99
C LEU A 90 10.69 -8.54 -15.71
N THR A 91 11.80 -8.78 -15.01
CA THR A 91 12.21 -10.11 -14.57
C THR A 91 11.65 -10.42 -13.19
N GLY A 92 10.92 -11.52 -13.08
CA GLY A 92 10.41 -12.04 -11.81
C GLY A 92 11.50 -12.74 -11.01
N ARG A 93 11.52 -12.55 -9.69
CA ARG A 93 12.46 -13.20 -8.76
C ARG A 93 11.85 -13.31 -7.37
N ILE A 94 12.27 -14.34 -6.63
CA ILE A 94 11.99 -14.45 -5.20
C ILE A 94 12.70 -13.30 -4.46
N ASN A 95 11.96 -12.61 -3.60
CA ASN A 95 12.48 -11.53 -2.78
C ASN A 95 11.77 -11.52 -1.43
N HIS A 96 12.38 -12.15 -0.44
CA HIS A 96 11.83 -12.27 0.91
C HIS A 96 11.82 -10.96 1.72
N ASP A 97 12.36 -9.88 1.15
CA ASP A 97 12.22 -8.55 1.76
C ASP A 97 10.80 -7.97 1.56
N TYR A 98 9.94 -8.61 0.74
CA TYR A 98 8.57 -8.18 0.42
C TYR A 98 7.54 -9.27 0.74
N MET A 99 6.31 -8.84 0.92
CA MET A 99 5.13 -9.70 1.05
C MET A 99 4.08 -9.24 0.02
N PRO A 100 3.72 -10.05 -0.97
CA PRO A 100 4.20 -11.42 -1.25
C PRO A 100 5.69 -11.48 -1.68
N PRO A 101 6.40 -12.60 -1.43
CA PRO A 101 7.85 -12.68 -1.59
C PRO A 101 8.29 -12.95 -3.04
N TYR A 102 7.63 -12.33 -4.01
CA TYR A 102 7.97 -12.43 -5.42
C TYR A 102 7.80 -11.08 -6.11
N THR A 103 8.86 -10.56 -6.67
CA THR A 103 8.88 -9.23 -7.27
C THR A 103 9.34 -9.26 -8.72
N TYR A 104 8.77 -8.36 -9.53
CA TYR A 104 9.17 -8.10 -10.92
C TYR A 104 9.87 -6.75 -10.98
N SER A 105 11.04 -6.71 -11.58
CA SER A 105 11.83 -5.48 -11.75
C SER A 105 12.73 -5.57 -12.98
N SER A 106 13.31 -4.44 -13.40
CA SER A 106 14.29 -4.40 -14.49
C SER A 106 15.25 -3.24 -14.30
N VAL A 107 16.50 -3.45 -14.63
CA VAL A 107 17.56 -2.42 -14.60
C VAL A 107 17.59 -1.56 -15.88
N TYR A 108 16.80 -1.91 -16.89
CA TYR A 108 16.83 -1.26 -18.21
C TYR A 108 15.91 -0.03 -18.32
N ILE A 109 15.12 0.26 -17.29
CA ILE A 109 14.26 1.43 -17.22
C ILE A 109 14.35 2.04 -15.83
N LYS A 110 14.39 3.36 -15.75
CA LYS A 110 14.38 4.14 -14.51
C LYS A 110 13.31 5.20 -14.57
N GLY A 111 12.78 5.55 -13.41
CA GLY A 111 11.81 6.64 -13.28
C GLY A 111 12.46 8.00 -13.48
N GLU A 112 11.80 8.89 -14.21
CA GLU A 112 12.17 10.29 -14.43
C GLU A 112 10.99 11.19 -14.05
N GLU A 113 11.29 12.30 -13.38
CA GLU A 113 10.25 13.28 -13.01
C GLU A 113 9.54 13.84 -14.26
N GLY A 114 8.22 13.98 -14.18
CA GLY A 114 7.38 14.45 -15.27
C GLY A 114 7.08 13.42 -16.35
N LYS A 115 7.68 12.22 -16.31
CA LYS A 115 7.48 11.17 -17.29
C LYS A 115 6.34 10.23 -16.90
N THR A 116 5.58 9.78 -17.89
CA THR A 116 4.47 8.83 -17.71
C THR A 116 4.95 7.41 -18.00
N TYR A 117 4.55 6.47 -17.16
CA TYR A 117 4.89 5.05 -17.26
C TYR A 117 3.65 4.20 -17.33
N TYR A 118 3.63 3.30 -18.29
CA TYR A 118 2.54 2.37 -18.59
C TYR A 118 2.94 0.97 -18.11
N LEU A 119 2.11 0.37 -17.30
CA LEU A 119 2.26 -1.01 -16.83
C LEU A 119 1.30 -1.93 -17.57
N THR A 120 1.78 -3.12 -17.93
CA THR A 120 0.94 -4.25 -18.36
C THR A 120 1.35 -5.49 -17.59
N ALA A 121 0.38 -6.20 -17.02
CA ALA A 121 0.57 -7.49 -16.36
C ALA A 121 -0.37 -8.52 -16.97
N GLN A 122 0.18 -9.67 -17.36
CA GLN A 122 -0.56 -10.76 -17.99
C GLN A 122 -0.20 -12.10 -17.36
N TYR A 123 -1.22 -12.90 -17.05
CA TYR A 123 -1.08 -14.27 -16.55
C TYR A 123 -2.32 -15.09 -16.90
N GLY A 124 -2.17 -16.14 -17.75
CA GLY A 124 -3.30 -16.87 -18.29
C GLY A 124 -4.29 -15.93 -18.97
N ASP A 125 -5.54 -15.94 -18.53
CA ASP A 125 -6.62 -15.08 -19.03
C ASP A 125 -6.66 -13.70 -18.36
N PHE A 126 -5.87 -13.47 -17.33
CA PHE A 126 -5.78 -12.18 -16.66
C PHE A 126 -4.94 -11.21 -17.48
N TYR A 127 -5.48 -10.02 -17.69
CA TYR A 127 -4.82 -8.92 -18.37
C TYR A 127 -5.11 -7.61 -17.65
N ALA A 128 -4.10 -7.01 -17.08
CA ALA A 128 -4.21 -5.77 -16.31
C ALA A 128 -3.30 -4.70 -16.89
N THR A 129 -3.79 -3.46 -16.93
CA THR A 129 -3.03 -2.29 -17.37
C THR A 129 -3.20 -1.13 -16.42
N ALA A 130 -2.19 -0.28 -16.36
CA ALA A 130 -2.24 0.96 -15.60
C ALA A 130 -1.28 1.99 -16.19
N ARG A 131 -1.46 3.25 -15.79
CA ARG A 131 -0.53 4.32 -16.07
C ARG A 131 -0.31 5.17 -14.83
N THR A 132 0.85 5.79 -14.71
CA THR A 132 1.15 6.79 -13.71
C THR A 132 2.16 7.78 -14.24
N THR A 133 2.18 8.99 -13.70
CA THR A 133 3.19 10.02 -14.02
C THR A 133 3.96 10.34 -12.75
N ILE A 134 5.29 10.33 -12.80
CA ILE A 134 6.12 10.66 -11.64
C ILE A 134 6.07 12.17 -11.41
N PRO A 135 5.52 12.65 -10.28
CA PRO A 135 5.52 14.08 -9.98
C PRO A 135 6.92 14.60 -9.58
N PRO A 136 7.13 15.92 -9.57
CA PRO A 136 8.37 16.50 -9.06
C PRO A 136 8.64 16.09 -7.61
N ARG A 137 9.91 15.92 -7.27
CA ARG A 137 10.33 15.61 -5.89
C ARG A 137 10.11 16.81 -4.97
N THR A 138 9.69 16.51 -3.75
CA THR A 138 9.73 17.45 -2.63
C THR A 138 10.63 16.89 -1.54
N ALA A 139 11.43 17.73 -0.90
CA ALA A 139 12.31 17.36 0.19
C ALA A 139 11.90 18.09 1.47
N PHE A 140 12.09 17.46 2.63
CA PHE A 140 12.03 18.19 3.88
C PHE A 140 13.16 19.22 3.95
N ASP A 141 12.85 20.46 4.33
CA ASP A 141 13.87 21.46 4.64
C ASP A 141 14.64 21.12 5.91
N SER A 142 13.92 20.58 6.88
CA SER A 142 14.51 20.06 8.11
C SER A 142 13.64 18.96 8.73
N ILE A 143 14.28 18.12 9.53
CA ILE A 143 13.61 17.16 10.40
C ILE A 143 14.08 17.41 11.82
N ARG A 144 13.14 17.50 12.76
CA ARG A 144 13.42 17.68 14.18
C ARG A 144 13.05 16.42 14.95
N THR A 145 13.93 16.03 15.85
CA THR A 145 13.65 14.99 16.84
C THR A 145 13.46 15.63 18.21
N GLY A 146 12.43 15.22 18.94
CA GLY A 146 12.09 15.71 20.27
C GLY A 146 12.07 14.57 21.28
N GLN A 147 12.59 14.84 22.50
CA GLN A 147 12.57 13.85 23.57
C GLN A 147 11.14 13.54 24.01
N GLN A 148 10.86 12.27 24.18
CA GLN A 148 9.62 11.75 24.73
C GLN A 148 9.92 10.91 25.98
N PRO A 149 8.92 10.62 26.83
CA PRO A 149 9.08 9.67 27.94
C PRO A 149 9.61 8.30 27.49
N ASP A 150 10.12 7.52 28.42
CA ASP A 150 10.59 6.15 28.20
C ASP A 150 11.71 6.01 27.15
N ASN A 151 12.59 7.02 27.10
CA ASN A 151 13.73 7.05 26.17
C ASN A 151 13.32 6.92 24.70
N ARG A 152 12.31 7.67 24.28
CA ARG A 152 11.79 7.70 22.93
C ARG A 152 11.95 9.06 22.28
N LEU A 153 11.87 9.09 20.96
CA LEU A 153 11.95 10.29 20.15
C LEU A 153 10.68 10.44 19.28
N SER A 154 10.09 11.64 19.31
CA SER A 154 9.19 12.09 18.26
C SER A 154 10.00 12.62 17.08
N ILE A 155 9.45 12.48 15.88
CA ILE A 155 10.09 12.98 14.66
C ILE A 155 9.07 13.86 13.91
N THR A 156 9.49 15.07 13.54
CA THR A 156 8.66 16.00 12.80
C THR A 156 9.45 16.56 11.61
N GLY A 157 8.93 16.36 10.41
CA GLY A 157 9.44 16.95 9.18
C GLY A 157 8.83 18.34 8.93
N TYR A 158 9.61 19.24 8.38
CA TYR A 158 9.21 20.61 8.05
C TYR A 158 9.38 20.86 6.55
N LEU A 159 8.33 21.38 5.94
CA LEU A 159 8.31 21.87 4.57
C LEU A 159 8.02 23.38 4.60
N ASN A 160 8.96 24.17 4.15
CA ASN A 160 8.76 25.60 3.99
C ASN A 160 8.23 25.84 2.56
N ARG A 161 7.12 26.57 2.44
CA ARG A 161 6.48 26.86 1.16
C ARG A 161 6.15 25.60 0.34
N ALA A 162 5.57 24.59 0.99
CA ALA A 162 5.08 23.41 0.30
C ALA A 162 4.14 23.80 -0.85
N PRO A 163 4.28 23.20 -2.05
CA PRO A 163 3.41 23.49 -3.19
C PRO A 163 1.94 23.25 -2.85
N ALA A 164 1.05 24.05 -3.41
CA ALA A 164 -0.38 23.90 -3.25
C ALA A 164 -0.89 22.59 -3.87
N ARG A 165 -1.93 22.01 -3.29
CA ARG A 165 -2.63 20.82 -3.80
C ARG A 165 -1.72 19.66 -4.13
N THR A 166 -0.73 19.43 -3.28
CA THR A 166 0.25 18.36 -3.47
C THR A 166 -0.02 17.25 -2.47
N HIS A 167 0.09 16.00 -2.91
CA HIS A 167 -0.15 14.82 -2.11
C HIS A 167 1.17 14.14 -1.75
N TYR A 168 1.31 13.79 -0.47
CA TYR A 168 2.50 13.13 0.05
C TYR A 168 2.18 11.84 0.77
N LEU A 169 3.06 10.86 0.60
CA LEU A 169 3.19 9.69 1.45
C LEU A 169 4.51 9.77 2.20
N VAL A 170 4.50 9.31 3.43
CA VAL A 170 5.71 9.22 4.24
C VAL A 170 6.01 7.77 4.55
N PHE A 171 7.22 7.36 4.23
CA PHE A 171 7.72 6.04 4.55
C PHE A 171 8.93 6.17 5.49
N ALA A 172 9.15 5.15 6.29
CA ALA A 172 10.37 5.06 7.08
C ALA A 172 10.91 3.62 7.11
N LYS A 173 12.22 3.50 7.26
CA LYS A 173 12.90 2.24 7.56
C LYS A 173 14.03 2.45 8.57
N TYR A 174 14.24 1.48 9.42
CA TYR A 174 15.46 1.46 10.22
C TYR A 174 16.68 1.23 9.33
N ARG A 175 17.84 1.76 9.74
CA ARG A 175 19.10 1.67 8.96
C ARG A 175 19.49 0.24 8.61
N ASP A 176 19.19 -0.71 9.47
CA ASP A 176 19.46 -2.14 9.31
C ASP A 176 18.41 -2.90 8.49
N ARG A 177 17.32 -2.22 8.09
CA ARG A 177 16.24 -2.79 7.27
C ARG A 177 16.36 -2.35 5.82
N LYS A 178 15.97 -3.24 4.91
CA LYS A 178 16.01 -2.96 3.47
C LYS A 178 14.72 -2.29 2.98
N GLN A 179 13.58 -2.73 3.53
CA GLN A 179 12.27 -2.30 3.08
C GLN A 179 11.81 -1.04 3.81
N TYR A 180 11.25 -0.11 3.05
CA TYR A 180 10.48 1.01 3.56
C TYR A 180 9.07 0.57 3.92
N LEU A 181 8.59 0.99 5.07
CA LEU A 181 7.21 0.81 5.50
C LEU A 181 6.48 2.16 5.46
N LEU A 182 5.23 2.15 5.02
CA LEU A 182 4.37 3.32 5.04
C LEU A 182 4.12 3.74 6.49
N CYS A 183 4.36 5.00 6.81
CA CYS A 183 3.99 5.54 8.12
C CYS A 183 2.46 5.63 8.25
N PRO A 184 1.91 5.37 9.43
CA PRO A 184 0.46 5.35 9.66
C PRO A 184 -0.13 6.77 9.73
N LEU A 185 0.06 7.54 8.66
CA LEU A 185 -0.37 8.92 8.51
C LEU A 185 -1.49 9.09 7.48
N GLY A 186 -1.65 8.07 6.61
CA GLY A 186 -2.45 8.24 5.40
C GLY A 186 -1.79 9.16 4.38
N VAL A 187 -2.58 9.63 3.43
CA VAL A 187 -2.13 10.63 2.47
C VAL A 187 -2.22 12.02 3.09
N ILE A 188 -1.14 12.77 2.98
CA ILE A 188 -1.05 14.15 3.44
C ILE A 188 -1.24 15.05 2.24
N THR A 189 -2.23 15.95 2.31
CA THR A 189 -2.54 16.88 1.23
C THR A 189 -2.27 18.31 1.68
N THR A 190 -1.54 19.08 0.87
CA THR A 190 -1.33 20.50 1.13
C THR A 190 -2.58 21.34 0.82
N PRO A 191 -2.76 22.48 1.50
CA PRO A 191 -3.84 23.42 1.20
C PRO A 191 -3.83 23.92 -0.26
N ASP A 192 -4.87 24.64 -0.64
CA ASP A 192 -5.01 25.26 -1.97
C ASP A 192 -3.99 26.39 -2.25
N SER A 193 -3.21 26.77 -1.27
CA SER A 193 -2.15 27.79 -1.38
C SER A 193 -0.83 27.26 -0.85
N VAL A 194 0.26 27.81 -1.36
CA VAL A 194 1.60 27.55 -0.83
C VAL A 194 1.65 27.86 0.66
N SER A 195 2.08 26.92 1.47
CA SER A 195 2.07 27.04 2.94
C SER A 195 3.24 26.30 3.57
N ASP A 196 3.60 26.71 4.78
CA ASP A 196 4.51 25.96 5.61
C ASP A 196 3.76 24.79 6.27
N MET A 197 4.39 23.62 6.27
CA MET A 197 3.79 22.40 6.83
C MET A 197 4.71 21.72 7.82
N GLN A 198 4.08 21.08 8.81
CA GLN A 198 4.72 20.19 9.77
C GLN A 198 4.08 18.82 9.65
N ILE A 199 4.89 17.81 9.49
CA ILE A 199 4.44 16.41 9.34
C ILE A 199 5.04 15.60 10.50
N ASN A 200 4.18 15.12 11.40
CA ASN A 200 4.61 14.22 12.47
C ASN A 200 4.80 12.82 11.88
N ILE A 201 6.00 12.30 11.98
CA ILE A 201 6.38 11.00 11.40
C ILE A 201 6.26 9.96 12.49
N TYR A 202 5.34 9.01 12.32
CA TYR A 202 5.10 7.93 13.28
C TYR A 202 5.86 6.67 12.90
N ASN A 203 6.21 5.88 13.92
CA ASN A 203 6.94 4.63 13.74
C ASN A 203 6.06 3.61 12.99
N PRO A 204 6.47 3.16 11.79
CA PRO A 204 5.68 2.20 11.01
C PRO A 204 5.85 0.74 11.47
N ALA A 205 6.81 0.46 12.35
CA ALA A 205 7.14 -0.88 12.84
C ALA A 205 7.32 -0.90 14.37
N PRO A 206 6.27 -0.53 15.14
CA PRO A 206 6.35 -0.61 16.60
C PRO A 206 6.41 -2.06 17.06
N LYS A 207 7.00 -2.31 18.23
CA LYS A 207 6.97 -3.65 18.84
C LYS A 207 5.58 -3.95 19.40
N ASP A 208 5.11 -5.19 19.29
CA ASP A 208 3.76 -5.58 19.74
C ASP A 208 3.53 -5.40 21.24
N GLU A 209 4.57 -5.54 22.04
CA GLU A 209 4.53 -5.38 23.49
C GLU A 209 4.42 -3.91 23.95
N GLU A 210 4.55 -2.95 23.03
CA GLU A 210 4.51 -1.53 23.35
C GLU A 210 3.09 -1.05 23.62
N LYS A 211 2.93 -0.13 24.61
CA LYS A 211 1.66 0.56 24.86
C LYS A 211 1.22 1.35 23.63
N SER A 212 -0.07 1.50 23.41
CA SER A 212 -0.64 2.14 22.22
C SER A 212 -0.07 3.55 21.94
N PHE A 213 0.18 4.34 22.98
CA PHE A 213 0.77 5.68 22.84
C PHE A 213 2.25 5.62 22.42
N ASP A 214 3.00 4.66 22.96
CA ASP A 214 4.44 4.50 22.68
C ASP A 214 4.72 4.03 21.27
N LYS A 215 3.77 3.35 20.66
CA LYS A 215 3.85 2.86 19.26
C LYS A 215 4.06 3.98 18.24
N ALA A 216 3.67 5.22 18.57
CA ALA A 216 3.85 6.37 17.69
C ALA A 216 5.31 6.86 17.60
N PHE A 217 6.14 6.54 18.60
CA PHE A 217 7.47 7.10 18.74
C PHE A 217 8.58 6.09 18.41
N PHE A 218 9.76 6.62 18.14
CA PHE A 218 10.94 5.81 17.84
C PHE A 218 11.78 5.58 19.09
N PRO A 219 12.30 4.37 19.34
CA PRO A 219 13.21 4.14 20.46
C PRO A 219 14.50 4.94 20.28
N CYS A 220 14.94 5.64 21.33
CA CYS A 220 16.23 6.32 21.33
C CYS A 220 17.37 5.29 21.39
N SER A 221 18.38 5.41 20.53
CA SER A 221 19.51 4.48 20.46
C SER A 221 20.71 5.14 19.80
N ASP A 222 21.89 5.01 20.43
CA ASP A 222 23.13 5.54 19.89
C ASP A 222 23.66 4.81 18.65
N SER A 223 23.21 3.58 18.44
CA SER A 223 23.67 2.73 17.33
C SER A 223 22.76 2.71 16.12
N THR A 224 21.55 3.25 16.23
CA THR A 224 20.55 3.18 15.19
C THR A 224 20.11 4.55 14.67
N GLY A 225 19.61 4.57 13.45
CA GLY A 225 18.94 5.68 12.84
C GLY A 225 17.89 5.16 11.87
N ILE A 226 17.11 6.06 11.33
CA ILE A 226 16.12 5.76 10.32
C ILE A 226 16.38 6.56 9.04
N TYR A 227 15.95 6.01 7.94
CA TYR A 227 15.72 6.75 6.72
C TYR A 227 14.25 7.09 6.62
N VAL A 228 13.94 8.37 6.47
CA VAL A 228 12.60 8.89 6.20
C VAL A 228 12.53 9.25 4.73
N LYS A 229 11.54 8.71 4.03
CA LYS A 229 11.26 9.00 2.64
C LYS A 229 9.99 9.83 2.55
N LEU A 230 10.06 10.99 1.93
CA LEU A 230 8.92 11.79 1.51
C LEU A 230 8.69 11.52 0.02
N ALA A 231 7.52 11.00 -0.31
CA ALA A 231 7.12 10.68 -1.67
C ALA A 231 5.96 11.58 -2.10
N THR A 232 6.18 12.40 -3.12
CA THR A 232 5.12 13.12 -3.81
C THR A 232 4.41 12.15 -4.75
N ILE A 233 3.08 12.13 -4.73
CA ILE A 233 2.23 11.34 -5.61
C ILE A 233 1.30 12.25 -6.41
N ASN A 234 0.78 11.77 -7.54
CA ASN A 234 -0.16 12.51 -8.37
C ASN A 234 -1.62 12.30 -7.91
N ASP A 235 -2.55 13.08 -8.50
CA ASP A 235 -3.99 13.02 -8.18
C ASP A 235 -4.63 11.67 -8.57
N GLU A 236 -4.12 10.99 -9.61
CA GLU A 236 -4.65 9.69 -10.03
C GLU A 236 -4.31 8.60 -8.99
N ASP A 237 -3.14 8.69 -8.37
CA ASP A 237 -2.68 7.76 -7.33
C ASP A 237 -3.28 8.08 -5.96
N TYR A 238 -3.64 9.35 -5.71
CA TYR A 238 -4.24 9.80 -4.45
C TYR A 238 -5.46 8.96 -4.05
N ALA A 239 -6.38 8.71 -4.96
CA ALA A 239 -7.63 8.01 -4.66
C ALA A 239 -7.41 6.57 -4.14
N PHE A 240 -6.39 5.87 -4.67
CA PHE A 240 -5.99 4.57 -4.13
C PHE A 240 -5.47 4.70 -2.69
N TRP A 241 -4.47 5.55 -2.48
CA TRP A 241 -3.80 5.69 -1.19
C TRP A 241 -4.71 6.25 -0.09
N ASP A 242 -5.64 7.13 -0.42
CA ASP A 242 -6.64 7.65 0.51
C ASP A 242 -7.57 6.52 0.97
N SER A 243 -8.15 5.75 0.03
CA SER A 243 -8.99 4.60 0.35
C SER A 243 -8.22 3.49 1.10
N PHE A 244 -6.98 3.22 0.72
CA PHE A 244 -6.11 2.26 1.39
C PHE A 244 -5.75 2.67 2.81
N SER A 245 -5.44 3.95 3.03
CA SER A 245 -5.08 4.46 4.36
C SER A 245 -6.23 4.35 5.35
N ALA A 246 -7.46 4.59 4.90
CA ALA A 246 -8.65 4.40 5.71
C ALA A 246 -8.83 2.94 6.17
N LEU A 247 -8.34 1.98 5.39
CA LEU A 247 -8.40 0.55 5.67
C LEU A 247 -7.19 0.04 6.46
N SER A 248 -6.01 0.59 6.22
CA SER A 248 -4.75 0.17 6.87
C SER A 248 -4.73 0.37 8.38
N LEU A 249 -5.58 1.25 8.89
CA LEU A 249 -5.82 1.36 10.33
C LEU A 249 -6.42 0.07 10.93
N THR A 250 -6.89 -0.86 10.09
CA THR A 250 -7.54 -2.10 10.51
C THR A 250 -6.79 -3.37 10.13
N SER A 251 -6.00 -3.44 9.04
CA SER A 251 -5.38 -4.71 8.61
C SER A 251 -4.08 -4.64 7.82
N GLY A 252 -3.69 -3.49 7.27
CA GLY A 252 -2.34 -3.24 6.72
C GLY A 252 -1.84 -4.07 5.52
N ILE A 253 -2.58 -5.06 5.03
CA ILE A 253 -2.15 -5.97 3.97
C ILE A 253 -3.25 -6.07 2.91
N LEU A 254 -2.95 -5.68 1.65
CA LEU A 254 -3.87 -5.83 0.49
C LEU A 254 -4.28 -7.28 0.21
N PHE A 255 -3.53 -8.22 0.77
CA PHE A 255 -3.74 -9.65 0.59
C PHE A 255 -4.99 -10.16 1.31
N ILE A 256 -5.37 -9.53 2.43
CA ILE A 256 -6.57 -9.90 3.18
C ILE A 256 -7.79 -9.32 2.47
N PRO A 257 -8.82 -10.12 2.16
CA PRO A 257 -10.02 -9.63 1.46
C PRO A 257 -10.66 -8.52 2.26
N ILE A 258 -10.63 -7.35 1.68
CA ILE A 258 -11.21 -6.16 2.26
C ILE A 258 -12.67 -6.11 1.83
N ARG A 259 -13.59 -6.07 2.79
CA ARG A 259 -15.04 -5.93 2.52
C ARG A 259 -15.43 -4.54 1.97
N GLN A 260 -14.46 -3.64 1.82
CA GLN A 260 -14.69 -2.29 1.32
C GLN A 260 -14.05 -2.11 -0.05
N ASN A 261 -14.66 -1.33 -0.91
CA ASN A 261 -14.14 -1.03 -2.23
C ASN A 261 -12.89 -0.14 -2.12
N ILE A 262 -11.71 -0.71 -2.41
CA ILE A 262 -10.51 0.08 -2.64
C ILE A 262 -10.62 0.69 -4.03
N THR A 263 -10.35 1.99 -4.12
CA THR A 263 -10.22 2.65 -5.41
C THR A 263 -8.95 2.16 -6.09
N SER A 264 -9.07 1.53 -7.25
CA SER A 264 -7.94 0.98 -8.01
C SER A 264 -7.68 1.80 -9.26
N ASN A 265 -6.42 2.07 -9.59
CA ASN A 265 -6.03 2.64 -10.88
C ASN A 265 -5.62 1.55 -11.90
N ILE A 266 -5.82 0.28 -11.56
CA ILE A 266 -5.56 -0.87 -12.44
C ILE A 266 -6.82 -1.21 -13.23
N GLN A 267 -6.73 -1.19 -14.56
CA GLN A 267 -7.79 -1.67 -15.46
C GLN A 267 -7.63 -3.18 -15.67
N GLY A 268 -8.70 -3.95 -15.50
CA GLY A 268 -8.69 -5.41 -15.61
C GLY A 268 -8.15 -6.15 -14.38
N GLY A 269 -7.91 -5.44 -13.28
CA GLY A 269 -7.43 -5.97 -12.01
C GLY A 269 -7.74 -5.05 -10.84
N ILE A 270 -7.14 -5.32 -9.70
CA ILE A 270 -7.25 -4.51 -8.47
C ILE A 270 -5.85 -4.14 -8.00
N GLY A 271 -5.69 -2.99 -7.36
CA GLY A 271 -4.42 -2.56 -6.77
C GLY A 271 -3.96 -1.20 -7.27
N TYR A 272 -2.64 -1.02 -7.36
CA TYR A 272 -2.07 0.27 -7.74
C TYR A 272 -0.81 0.15 -8.61
N TRP A 273 -0.62 1.15 -9.44
CA TRP A 273 0.63 1.48 -10.12
C TRP A 273 0.93 2.95 -9.88
N CYS A 274 1.94 3.26 -9.04
CA CYS A 274 2.17 4.59 -8.49
C CYS A 274 3.53 5.16 -8.92
N GLY A 275 3.51 6.37 -9.47
CA GLY A 275 4.69 7.16 -9.74
C GLY A 275 5.04 8.06 -8.56
N MET A 276 6.26 7.96 -8.04
CA MET A 276 6.65 8.69 -6.85
C MET A 276 7.84 9.61 -7.09
N GLY A 277 7.66 10.91 -6.81
CA GLY A 277 8.74 11.87 -6.66
C GLY A 277 9.32 11.80 -5.26
N SER A 278 10.28 10.89 -5.02
CA SER A 278 10.76 10.58 -3.67
C SER A 278 12.07 11.26 -3.31
N THR A 279 12.19 11.68 -2.04
CA THR A 279 13.44 12.11 -1.40
C THR A 279 13.66 11.36 -0.11
N GLU A 280 14.91 11.05 0.18
CA GLU A 280 15.31 10.29 1.36
C GLU A 280 16.15 11.15 2.30
N HIS A 281 15.88 11.03 3.61
CA HIS A 281 16.56 11.77 4.67
C HIS A 281 16.97 10.81 5.79
N TYR A 282 18.24 10.84 6.16
CA TYR A 282 18.73 10.05 7.29
C TYR A 282 18.54 10.84 8.59
N VAL A 283 17.96 10.20 9.60
CA VAL A 283 17.70 10.78 10.94
C VAL A 283 18.34 9.88 11.98
N PRO A 284 19.37 10.36 12.71
CA PRO A 284 19.91 9.65 13.85
C PRO A 284 18.87 9.58 14.98
N LEU A 285 18.85 8.46 15.71
CA LEU A 285 17.95 8.26 16.87
C LEU A 285 18.71 8.36 18.22
N SER A 286 19.92 8.90 18.24
CA SER A 286 20.76 8.95 19.43
C SER A 286 20.34 10.04 20.43
N HIS A 287 19.83 11.16 19.95
CA HIS A 287 19.47 12.31 20.80
C HIS A 287 18.50 13.25 20.08
N PRO A 288 17.79 14.10 20.82
CA PRO A 288 17.02 15.19 20.25
C PRO A 288 17.90 16.15 19.44
N GLY A 289 17.38 16.62 18.29
CA GLY A 289 18.14 17.54 17.43
C GLY A 289 17.33 18.05 16.25
N THR A 290 17.94 18.94 15.49
CA THR A 290 17.40 19.45 14.22
C THR A 290 18.39 19.14 13.11
N TYR A 291 17.92 18.45 12.08
CA TYR A 291 18.69 18.05 10.92
C TYR A 291 18.18 18.83 9.72
N THR A 292 19.04 19.67 9.13
CA THR A 292 18.71 20.48 7.95
C THR A 292 19.29 19.81 6.70
N TYR A 293 18.52 19.83 5.63
CA TYR A 293 18.91 19.22 4.37
C TYR A 293 18.99 20.32 3.32
N PRO A 294 20.17 20.56 2.74
CA PRO A 294 20.28 21.54 1.67
C PRO A 294 19.44 21.08 0.46
N PRO A 295 18.84 22.02 -0.27
CA PRO A 295 18.11 21.68 -1.49
C PRO A 295 19.03 20.91 -2.44
N LYS A 296 18.60 19.74 -2.90
CA LYS A 296 19.32 19.02 -3.94
C LYS A 296 19.32 19.88 -5.20
N LYS A 297 20.54 20.24 -5.67
CA LYS A 297 20.74 20.98 -6.94
C LYS A 297 20.31 20.14 -8.12
#